data_342537f922c135363e707718e9132093
#
_entry.id   342537f922c135363e707718e9132093
#
_cell.length_a   1.000
_cell.length_b   1.000
_cell.length_c   1.000
_cell.angle_alpha   90.00
_cell.angle_beta   90.00
_cell.angle_gamma   90.00
#
_symmetry.space_group_name_H-M   'P 1'
#
loop_
_entity.id
_entity.type
_entity.pdbx_description
1 polymer ?
#
loop_
_entity_poly.entity_id
_entity_poly.type
_entity_poly.pdbx_seq_one_letter_code
_entity_poly.pdbx_strand_id
1 'polypeptide(L)'
;MERKMFCFQCEQTAGCKGCTGAAGVCGKKADVAGLQDKLTGALIGLARATDGNTQPTDNTYKLLIKGLFTTITNVNFNESTIQALIDEVHAEKQNLVPNCSTCASPCGRNNDYDISQLWEADEDIRSLKSLILFGIRGMAAYAYHAGVLGYTDEAVNEFIAKALFAIGEDWGMTELLPIVLEVGEVNFKCMEMLDKANTETYGNPSPVKVPLMVEKGPFIVITGHDLYDLKQLLEQTKDKGINIYTHGEMLPAHAYPELRKYPHLKGNFGTAWQNQQKEFANLPAPILFTTNCLMPPKDSYKDRVFTTEVVSYPEIVHIGEDKDFTPVIEKALELGGFAEDTQFTGINGGTSVTTGFSHSAVLGVADTVIDAVKSGAIRHFFLVGGCDGAKPGRNYYTEFVKQAPADTVILTLACGKYRFNDLDIGTIGGLPRIMDMGQCNDAYSAIRVAVALADAFGCGVNELPLSMILSWYEQKAVCILLTLLYLGIKNIKLGPSLPAFISPNVLSYLVENYNIAPISTPEEDLKAILG
;
A
#
# COMPACT_ATOMS: atom_id res chain seq x y z
N MET A 1 -10.41 -34.20 3.70
CA MET A 1 -10.44 -33.22 4.81
C MET A 1 -10.35 -31.84 4.20
N GLU A 2 -11.33 -31.00 4.44
CA GLU A 2 -11.22 -29.60 4.06
C GLU A 2 -9.99 -28.98 4.73
N ARG A 3 -9.11 -28.40 3.93
CA ARG A 3 -7.86 -27.82 4.41
C ARG A 3 -8.21 -26.57 5.22
N LYS A 4 -7.94 -26.59 6.52
CA LYS A 4 -8.11 -25.40 7.36
C LYS A 4 -7.04 -24.38 6.97
N MET A 5 -7.45 -23.15 6.61
CA MET A 5 -6.52 -22.05 6.42
C MET A 5 -6.14 -21.42 7.76
N PHE A 6 -5.00 -20.75 7.79
CA PHE A 6 -4.67 -19.77 8.82
C PHE A 6 -4.15 -18.50 8.15
N CYS A 7 -4.72 -17.33 8.51
CA CYS A 7 -4.25 -16.04 8.01
C CYS A 7 -4.66 -14.93 8.96
N PHE A 8 -3.73 -14.09 9.39
CA PHE A 8 -3.98 -12.95 10.28
C PHE A 8 -3.26 -11.66 9.83
N GLN A 9 -2.90 -11.58 8.55
CA GLN A 9 -2.02 -10.56 8.01
C GLN A 9 -2.66 -9.19 7.75
N CYS A 10 -3.99 -9.04 7.92
CA CYS A 10 -4.68 -7.78 7.66
C CYS A 10 -5.63 -7.41 8.79
N GLU A 11 -6.05 -6.16 8.80
CA GLU A 11 -6.93 -5.59 9.82
C GLU A 11 -8.31 -6.27 9.87
N GLN A 12 -8.78 -6.84 8.74
CA GLN A 12 -10.07 -7.52 8.67
C GLN A 12 -10.05 -8.97 9.21
N THR A 13 -8.92 -9.43 9.68
CA THR A 13 -8.76 -10.75 10.28
C THR A 13 -9.91 -11.10 11.21
N ALA A 14 -10.50 -12.28 11.04
CA ALA A 14 -11.68 -12.73 11.76
C ALA A 14 -11.47 -12.68 13.28
N GLY A 15 -12.33 -11.92 13.97
CA GLY A 15 -12.30 -11.77 15.42
C GLY A 15 -10.99 -11.18 15.98
N CYS A 16 -10.18 -10.50 15.17
CA CYS A 16 -8.83 -10.03 15.51
C CYS A 16 -7.91 -11.15 16.03
N LYS A 17 -8.11 -12.40 15.54
CA LYS A 17 -7.32 -13.59 15.93
C LYS A 17 -6.75 -14.34 14.75
N GLY A 18 -7.53 -14.54 13.68
CA GLY A 18 -7.14 -15.26 12.49
C GLY A 18 -8.32 -15.78 11.69
N CYS A 19 -8.19 -15.79 10.36
CA CYS A 19 -9.10 -16.47 9.47
C CYS A 19 -8.73 -17.96 9.43
N THR A 20 -9.59 -18.85 9.91
CA THR A 20 -9.34 -20.29 10.06
C THR A 20 -10.39 -21.17 9.39
N GLY A 21 -11.37 -20.57 8.70
CA GLY A 21 -12.47 -21.25 8.02
C GLY A 21 -12.15 -21.72 6.61
N ALA A 22 -13.17 -21.91 5.80
CA ALA A 22 -13.07 -22.25 4.38
C ALA A 22 -12.60 -21.05 3.53
N ALA A 23 -12.80 -19.83 4.02
CA ALA A 23 -12.32 -18.59 3.39
C ALA A 23 -11.98 -17.51 4.43
N GLY A 24 -11.09 -16.59 4.06
CA GLY A 24 -10.82 -15.37 4.81
C GLY A 24 -11.93 -14.34 4.65
N VAL A 25 -11.94 -13.33 5.52
CA VAL A 25 -12.88 -12.19 5.43
C VAL A 25 -12.75 -11.46 4.09
N CYS A 26 -11.56 -11.41 3.51
CA CYS A 26 -11.29 -10.84 2.18
C CYS A 26 -11.82 -11.69 1.01
N GLY A 27 -12.40 -12.85 1.26
CA GLY A 27 -12.85 -13.79 0.23
C GLY A 27 -11.78 -14.76 -0.27
N LYS A 28 -10.55 -14.71 0.23
CA LYS A 28 -9.48 -15.65 -0.13
C LYS A 28 -9.83 -17.08 0.37
N LYS A 29 -9.88 -18.06 -0.56
CA LYS A 29 -10.15 -19.45 -0.25
C LYS A 29 -8.96 -20.11 0.48
N ALA A 30 -9.23 -21.21 1.18
CA ALA A 30 -8.21 -21.96 1.93
C ALA A 30 -7.09 -22.48 1.03
N ASP A 31 -7.39 -22.94 -0.20
CA ASP A 31 -6.39 -23.43 -1.14
C ASP A 31 -5.44 -22.31 -1.60
N VAL A 32 -5.98 -21.12 -1.92
CA VAL A 32 -5.19 -19.93 -2.24
C VAL A 32 -4.30 -19.54 -1.05
N ALA A 33 -4.83 -19.54 0.18
CA ALA A 33 -4.03 -19.25 1.37
C ALA A 33 -2.88 -20.25 1.53
N GLY A 34 -3.16 -21.56 1.35
CA GLY A 34 -2.14 -22.61 1.40
C GLY A 34 -1.08 -22.50 0.31
N LEU A 35 -1.44 -22.02 -0.90
CA LEU A 35 -0.46 -21.76 -1.96
C LEU A 35 0.40 -20.53 -1.66
N GLN A 36 -0.18 -19.47 -1.09
CA GLN A 36 0.59 -18.30 -0.63
C GLN A 36 1.56 -18.66 0.51
N ASP A 37 1.17 -19.57 1.40
CA ASP A 37 2.06 -20.11 2.44
C ASP A 37 3.20 -20.93 1.82
N LYS A 38 2.91 -21.79 0.82
CA LYS A 38 3.95 -22.54 0.07
C LYS A 38 4.89 -21.59 -0.67
N LEU A 39 4.35 -20.55 -1.34
CA LEU A 39 5.18 -19.55 -2.01
C LEU A 39 6.11 -18.86 -1.00
N THR A 40 5.58 -18.45 0.16
CA THR A 40 6.41 -17.87 1.23
C THR A 40 7.51 -18.83 1.68
N GLY A 41 7.20 -20.09 1.87
CA GLY A 41 8.19 -21.12 2.21
C GLY A 41 9.26 -21.32 1.13
N ALA A 42 8.86 -21.29 -0.15
CA ALA A 42 9.77 -21.35 -1.29
C ALA A 42 10.71 -20.12 -1.38
N LEU A 43 10.17 -18.91 -1.12
CA LEU A 43 10.98 -17.69 -1.06
C LEU A 43 12.02 -17.72 0.08
N ILE A 44 11.64 -18.20 1.26
CA ILE A 44 12.57 -18.42 2.38
C ILE A 44 13.62 -19.46 1.99
N GLY A 45 13.22 -20.56 1.32
CA GLY A 45 14.13 -21.57 0.80
C GLY A 45 15.11 -21.01 -0.24
N LEU A 46 14.65 -20.10 -1.13
CA LEU A 46 15.50 -19.42 -2.10
C LEU A 46 16.51 -18.47 -1.41
N ALA A 47 16.06 -17.68 -0.43
CA ALA A 47 16.94 -16.82 0.36
C ALA A 47 18.01 -17.62 1.12
N ARG A 48 17.66 -18.78 1.67
CA ARG A 48 18.62 -19.69 2.31
C ARG A 48 19.64 -20.29 1.34
N ALA A 49 19.26 -20.49 0.09
CA ALA A 49 20.15 -21.00 -0.94
C ALA A 49 21.26 -20.00 -1.33
N THR A 50 21.04 -18.71 -1.09
CA THR A 50 22.01 -17.63 -1.35
C THR A 50 22.94 -17.32 -0.15
N ASP A 51 22.75 -18.02 0.98
CA ASP A 51 23.64 -17.85 2.15
C ASP A 51 25.00 -18.52 1.94
N GLY A 52 26.05 -17.81 2.30
CA GLY A 52 27.43 -18.31 2.27
C GLY A 52 28.14 -18.05 0.94
N ASN A 53 28.39 -19.08 0.14
CA ASN A 53 29.23 -18.98 -1.05
C ASN A 53 28.47 -18.76 -2.38
N THR A 54 27.14 -18.77 -2.34
CA THR A 54 26.30 -18.62 -3.53
C THR A 54 25.77 -17.19 -3.61
N GLN A 55 26.16 -16.49 -4.66
CA GLN A 55 25.68 -15.11 -4.89
C GLN A 55 24.29 -15.14 -5.53
N PRO A 56 23.35 -14.32 -5.04
CA PRO A 56 22.06 -14.12 -5.72
C PRO A 56 22.26 -13.52 -7.11
N THR A 57 21.36 -13.85 -8.03
CA THR A 57 21.30 -13.21 -9.36
C THR A 57 20.27 -12.07 -9.33
N ASP A 58 20.26 -11.24 -10.37
CA ASP A 58 19.18 -10.26 -10.55
C ASP A 58 17.80 -10.93 -10.60
N ASN A 59 17.73 -12.14 -11.17
CA ASN A 59 16.49 -12.92 -11.23
C ASN A 59 16.07 -13.40 -9.85
N THR A 60 17.03 -13.77 -8.98
CA THR A 60 16.76 -14.12 -7.58
C THR A 60 16.02 -12.98 -6.89
N TYR A 61 16.55 -11.76 -6.95
CA TYR A 61 15.93 -10.60 -6.32
C TYR A 61 14.56 -10.25 -6.92
N LYS A 62 14.41 -10.32 -8.24
CA LYS A 62 13.11 -10.12 -8.91
C LYS A 62 12.06 -11.11 -8.42
N LEU A 63 12.43 -12.39 -8.28
CA LEU A 63 11.51 -13.43 -7.79
C LEU A 63 11.14 -13.23 -6.32
N LEU A 64 12.10 -12.85 -5.46
CA LEU A 64 11.83 -12.53 -4.06
C LEU A 64 10.83 -11.37 -3.94
N ILE A 65 11.04 -10.28 -4.68
CA ILE A 65 10.18 -9.10 -4.69
C ILE A 65 8.79 -9.45 -5.26
N LYS A 66 8.72 -10.07 -6.44
CA LYS A 66 7.47 -10.48 -7.10
C LYS A 66 6.66 -11.45 -6.22
N GLY A 67 7.33 -12.41 -5.62
CA GLY A 67 6.69 -13.40 -4.75
C GLY A 67 6.11 -12.80 -3.47
N LEU A 68 6.87 -11.96 -2.78
CA LEU A 68 6.40 -11.23 -1.60
C LEU A 68 5.21 -10.34 -1.94
N PHE A 69 5.27 -9.57 -3.02
CA PHE A 69 4.17 -8.71 -3.46
C PHE A 69 2.91 -9.52 -3.81
N THR A 70 3.07 -10.67 -4.49
CA THR A 70 1.96 -11.58 -4.82
C THR A 70 1.18 -12.05 -3.58
N THR A 71 1.83 -12.13 -2.41
CA THR A 71 1.22 -12.61 -1.15
C THR A 71 0.58 -11.52 -0.29
N ILE A 72 0.64 -10.25 -0.70
CA ILE A 72 -0.05 -9.15 -0.02
C ILE A 72 -1.57 -9.36 -0.05
N THR A 73 -2.26 -8.79 0.92
CA THR A 73 -3.73 -8.87 1.01
C THR A 73 -4.39 -8.27 -0.22
N ASN A 74 -5.36 -8.99 -0.79
CA ASN A 74 -6.16 -8.57 -1.95
C ASN A 74 -5.33 -8.25 -3.22
N VAL A 75 -4.32 -9.08 -3.49
CA VAL A 75 -3.52 -9.02 -4.71
C VAL A 75 -3.85 -10.20 -5.62
N ASN A 76 -3.48 -11.40 -5.24
CA ASN A 76 -3.61 -12.57 -6.10
C ASN A 76 -4.51 -13.65 -5.47
N PHE A 77 -5.58 -14.01 -6.19
CA PHE A 77 -6.55 -15.03 -5.83
C PHE A 77 -6.52 -16.23 -6.77
N ASN A 78 -5.60 -16.24 -7.74
CA ASN A 78 -5.52 -17.23 -8.79
C ASN A 78 -4.48 -18.31 -8.47
N GLU A 79 -4.95 -19.51 -8.18
CA GLU A 79 -4.12 -20.65 -7.81
C GLU A 79 -3.07 -20.99 -8.88
N SER A 80 -3.43 -20.91 -10.18
CA SER A 80 -2.52 -21.26 -11.25
C SER A 80 -1.34 -20.30 -11.39
N THR A 81 -1.58 -19.00 -11.20
CA THR A 81 -0.49 -17.98 -11.27
C THR A 81 0.42 -18.06 -10.04
N ILE A 82 -0.12 -18.37 -8.86
CA ILE A 82 0.68 -18.58 -7.65
C ILE A 82 1.54 -19.84 -7.80
N GLN A 83 0.96 -20.94 -8.32
CA GLN A 83 1.71 -22.17 -8.54
C GLN A 83 2.83 -21.99 -9.58
N ALA A 84 2.55 -21.29 -10.69
CA ALA A 84 3.57 -20.98 -11.69
C ALA A 84 4.75 -20.20 -11.08
N LEU A 85 4.46 -19.23 -10.21
CA LEU A 85 5.51 -18.47 -9.53
C LEU A 85 6.33 -19.33 -8.54
N ILE A 86 5.70 -20.28 -7.85
CA ILE A 86 6.40 -21.27 -7.02
C ILE A 86 7.37 -22.09 -7.90
N ASP A 87 6.93 -22.53 -9.07
CA ASP A 87 7.75 -23.31 -10.00
C ASP A 87 8.94 -22.49 -10.53
N GLU A 88 8.74 -21.17 -10.83
CA GLU A 88 9.81 -20.24 -11.18
C GLU A 88 10.85 -20.09 -10.04
N VAL A 89 10.39 -19.92 -8.80
CA VAL A 89 11.26 -19.84 -7.60
C VAL A 89 12.07 -21.11 -7.41
N HIS A 90 11.46 -22.29 -7.60
CA HIS A 90 12.16 -23.56 -7.53
C HIS A 90 13.20 -23.73 -8.63
N ALA A 91 12.89 -23.29 -9.86
CA ALA A 91 13.83 -23.32 -10.98
C ALA A 91 15.07 -22.46 -10.68
N GLU A 92 14.87 -21.23 -10.19
CA GLU A 92 15.98 -20.34 -9.78
C GLU A 92 16.81 -20.97 -8.66
N LYS A 93 16.17 -21.54 -7.65
CA LYS A 93 16.88 -22.23 -6.56
C LYS A 93 17.74 -23.38 -7.08
N GLN A 94 17.25 -24.17 -8.04
CA GLN A 94 18.02 -25.24 -8.68
C GLN A 94 19.22 -24.73 -9.48
N ASN A 95 19.09 -23.56 -10.15
CA ASN A 95 20.19 -22.94 -10.86
C ASN A 95 21.30 -22.47 -9.91
N LEU A 96 20.93 -21.92 -8.76
CA LEU A 96 21.89 -21.44 -7.74
C LEU A 96 22.61 -22.59 -7.02
N VAL A 97 21.90 -23.68 -6.72
CA VAL A 97 22.45 -24.83 -5.99
C VAL A 97 22.19 -26.10 -6.81
N PRO A 98 22.97 -26.33 -7.88
CA PRO A 98 22.84 -27.57 -8.64
C PRO A 98 23.13 -28.76 -7.73
N ASN A 99 22.32 -29.82 -7.87
CA ASN A 99 22.35 -31.04 -7.07
C ASN A 99 23.76 -31.43 -6.62
N CYS A 100 24.04 -31.27 -5.36
CA CYS A 100 25.31 -31.71 -4.77
C CYS A 100 25.29 -33.24 -4.71
N SER A 101 25.85 -33.88 -5.74
CA SER A 101 25.99 -35.34 -5.83
C SER A 101 26.93 -35.92 -4.77
N THR A 102 27.60 -35.07 -3.98
CA THR A 102 28.58 -35.43 -2.97
C THR A 102 28.08 -35.35 -1.52
N CYS A 103 26.91 -34.76 -1.27
CA CYS A 103 26.32 -34.71 0.07
C CYS A 103 25.48 -35.96 0.34
N ALA A 104 25.97 -36.83 1.22
CA ALA A 104 25.25 -38.03 1.69
C ALA A 104 24.03 -37.74 2.59
N SER A 105 23.72 -36.47 2.83
CA SER A 105 22.50 -35.98 3.50
C SER A 105 21.95 -34.78 2.72
N PRO A 106 20.63 -34.67 2.51
CA PRO A 106 20.06 -33.45 1.98
C PRO A 106 20.45 -32.30 2.93
N CYS A 107 21.24 -31.35 2.45
CA CYS A 107 21.45 -30.11 3.18
C CYS A 107 20.06 -29.50 3.40
N GLY A 108 19.61 -29.39 4.64
CA GLY A 108 18.30 -28.84 4.99
C GLY A 108 18.04 -27.41 4.43
N ARG A 109 19.10 -26.77 3.95
CA ARG A 109 19.09 -25.47 3.24
C ARG A 109 18.44 -25.51 1.86
N ASN A 110 18.33 -26.69 1.22
CA ASN A 110 17.70 -26.84 -0.11
C ASN A 110 16.18 -27.05 -0.05
N ASN A 111 15.62 -27.20 1.13
CA ASN A 111 14.19 -27.41 1.31
C ASN A 111 13.48 -26.07 1.48
N ASP A 112 12.23 -26.02 1.02
CA ASP A 112 11.34 -24.93 1.36
C ASP A 112 11.13 -24.89 2.87
N TYR A 113 10.90 -23.68 3.39
CA TYR A 113 10.56 -23.53 4.80
C TYR A 113 9.10 -23.93 5.03
N ASP A 114 8.87 -24.77 6.03
CA ASP A 114 7.50 -25.08 6.46
C ASP A 114 6.95 -23.92 7.27
N ILE A 115 6.08 -23.15 6.64
CA ILE A 115 5.50 -21.93 7.23
C ILE A 115 4.65 -22.23 8.48
N SER A 116 4.23 -23.49 8.72
CA SER A 116 3.56 -23.88 9.96
C SER A 116 4.45 -23.65 11.18
N GLN A 117 5.76 -23.80 11.04
CA GLN A 117 6.72 -23.49 12.11
C GLN A 117 6.65 -22.04 12.59
N LEU A 118 6.37 -21.11 11.66
CA LEU A 118 6.16 -19.70 12.03
C LEU A 118 4.82 -19.52 12.75
N TRP A 119 3.74 -20.14 12.24
CA TRP A 119 2.41 -19.94 12.82
C TRP A 119 2.27 -20.62 14.20
N GLU A 120 3.03 -21.67 14.46
CA GLU A 120 3.04 -22.45 15.70
C GLU A 120 4.15 -22.04 16.68
N ALA A 121 5.01 -21.08 16.32
CA ALA A 121 6.07 -20.57 17.17
C ALA A 121 5.51 -19.92 18.46
N ASP A 122 6.39 -19.75 19.45
CA ASP A 122 6.10 -18.91 20.61
C ASP A 122 5.49 -17.57 20.20
N GLU A 123 4.57 -17.02 20.99
CA GLU A 123 3.76 -15.87 20.62
C GLU A 123 4.61 -14.63 20.30
N ASP A 124 5.69 -14.39 21.05
CA ASP A 124 6.58 -13.24 20.82
C ASP A 124 7.44 -13.45 19.58
N ILE A 125 7.97 -14.66 19.39
CA ILE A 125 8.74 -15.02 18.19
C ILE A 125 7.87 -14.93 16.94
N ARG A 126 6.65 -15.49 17.01
CA ARG A 126 5.67 -15.37 15.94
C ARG A 126 5.34 -13.92 15.62
N SER A 127 5.19 -13.07 16.63
CA SER A 127 4.92 -11.64 16.48
C SER A 127 6.07 -10.93 15.75
N LEU A 128 7.32 -11.13 16.18
CA LEU A 128 8.49 -10.51 15.55
C LEU A 128 8.71 -11.00 14.12
N LYS A 129 8.63 -12.31 13.88
CA LYS A 129 8.73 -12.89 12.52
C LYS A 129 7.59 -12.40 11.61
N SER A 130 6.39 -12.22 12.14
CA SER A 130 5.25 -11.66 11.40
C SER A 130 5.47 -10.19 11.04
N LEU A 131 6.02 -9.39 11.95
CA LEU A 131 6.39 -8.00 11.67
C LEU A 131 7.43 -7.90 10.55
N ILE A 132 8.46 -8.76 10.58
CA ILE A 132 9.47 -8.84 9.52
C ILE A 132 8.79 -9.23 8.19
N LEU A 133 8.06 -10.36 8.17
CA LEU A 133 7.41 -10.88 6.95
C LEU A 133 6.44 -9.88 6.33
N PHE A 134 5.58 -9.29 7.14
CA PHE A 134 4.58 -8.35 6.64
C PHE A 134 5.21 -7.00 6.27
N GLY A 135 6.25 -6.59 6.98
CA GLY A 135 7.04 -5.42 6.61
C GLY A 135 7.71 -5.57 5.25
N ILE A 136 8.44 -6.68 5.02
CA ILE A 136 9.09 -6.90 3.71
C ILE A 136 8.11 -7.17 2.57
N ARG A 137 6.91 -7.71 2.85
CA ARG A 137 5.83 -7.79 1.84
C ARG A 137 5.42 -6.40 1.37
N GLY A 138 5.22 -5.46 2.31
CA GLY A 138 4.89 -4.08 1.97
C GLY A 138 6.02 -3.37 1.21
N MET A 139 7.26 -3.52 1.67
CA MET A 139 8.46 -2.99 1.02
C MET A 139 8.62 -3.54 -0.41
N ALA A 140 8.38 -4.84 -0.62
CA ALA A 140 8.48 -5.48 -1.91
C ALA A 140 7.53 -4.87 -2.95
N ALA A 141 6.35 -4.40 -2.56
CA ALA A 141 5.46 -3.68 -3.47
C ALA A 141 6.10 -2.37 -3.96
N TYR A 142 6.74 -1.62 -3.09
CA TYR A 142 7.44 -0.38 -3.45
C TYR A 142 8.66 -0.64 -4.32
N ALA A 143 9.47 -1.65 -3.96
CA ALA A 143 10.61 -2.08 -4.77
C ALA A 143 10.17 -2.56 -6.16
N TYR A 144 9.06 -3.26 -6.27
CA TYR A 144 8.49 -3.70 -7.53
C TYR A 144 8.12 -2.51 -8.44
N HIS A 145 7.39 -1.52 -7.92
CA HIS A 145 7.01 -0.33 -8.69
C HIS A 145 8.21 0.50 -9.14
N ALA A 146 9.23 0.63 -8.31
CA ALA A 146 10.48 1.27 -8.69
C ALA A 146 11.19 0.46 -9.79
N GLY A 147 11.23 -0.87 -9.64
CA GLY A 147 11.83 -1.79 -10.61
C GLY A 147 11.20 -1.76 -12.00
N VAL A 148 9.87 -1.60 -12.08
CA VAL A 148 9.14 -1.41 -13.36
C VAL A 148 9.63 -0.16 -14.10
N LEU A 149 10.06 0.87 -13.38
CA LEU A 149 10.64 2.10 -13.93
C LEU A 149 12.17 2.01 -14.14
N GLY A 150 12.78 0.85 -13.88
CA GLY A 150 14.21 0.62 -14.02
C GLY A 150 15.07 1.05 -12.84
N TYR A 151 14.46 1.34 -11.69
CA TYR A 151 15.18 1.73 -10.45
C TYR A 151 15.29 0.54 -9.52
N THR A 152 16.51 0.24 -9.09
CA THR A 152 16.83 -0.81 -8.13
C THR A 152 17.86 -0.30 -7.12
N ASP A 153 17.85 -0.86 -5.93
CA ASP A 153 18.81 -0.56 -4.87
C ASP A 153 19.33 -1.87 -4.28
N GLU A 154 20.65 -2.05 -4.30
CA GLU A 154 21.31 -3.28 -3.84
C GLU A 154 21.04 -3.52 -2.34
N ALA A 155 21.06 -2.48 -1.52
CA ALA A 155 20.81 -2.63 -0.08
C ALA A 155 19.35 -3.07 0.20
N VAL A 156 18.39 -2.61 -0.59
CA VAL A 156 16.99 -3.08 -0.51
C VAL A 156 16.88 -4.55 -0.90
N ASN A 157 17.54 -4.94 -1.99
CA ASN A 157 17.51 -6.31 -2.51
C ASN A 157 18.17 -7.29 -1.51
N GLU A 158 19.37 -6.97 -1.04
CA GLU A 158 20.10 -7.79 -0.07
C GLU A 158 19.35 -7.91 1.26
N PHE A 159 18.74 -6.81 1.72
CA PHE A 159 17.97 -6.85 2.96
C PHE A 159 16.71 -7.72 2.85
N ILE A 160 16.00 -7.71 1.72
CA ILE A 160 14.85 -8.60 1.52
C ILE A 160 15.29 -10.06 1.64
N ALA A 161 16.41 -10.45 1.05
CA ALA A 161 16.96 -11.79 1.16
C ALA A 161 17.37 -12.12 2.61
N LYS A 162 18.08 -11.21 3.29
CA LYS A 162 18.47 -11.31 4.70
C LYS A 162 17.25 -11.49 5.62
N ALA A 163 16.22 -10.71 5.43
CA ALA A 163 14.99 -10.76 6.24
C ALA A 163 14.24 -12.08 6.06
N LEU A 164 14.13 -12.59 4.82
CA LEU A 164 13.56 -13.91 4.54
C LEU A 164 14.40 -15.03 5.18
N PHE A 165 15.73 -14.94 5.10
CA PHE A 165 16.64 -15.85 5.78
C PHE A 165 16.37 -15.87 7.29
N ALA A 166 16.32 -14.69 7.94
CA ALA A 166 16.08 -14.55 9.37
C ALA A 166 14.75 -15.19 9.83
N ILE A 167 13.68 -15.06 9.03
CA ILE A 167 12.39 -15.71 9.30
C ILE A 167 12.56 -17.23 9.33
N GLY A 168 13.40 -17.76 8.45
CA GLY A 168 13.65 -19.20 8.34
C GLY A 168 14.49 -19.79 9.49
N GLU A 169 15.23 -18.97 10.23
CA GLU A 169 16.16 -19.44 11.27
C GLU A 169 15.46 -19.60 12.64
N ASP A 170 16.07 -20.41 13.50
CA ASP A 170 15.61 -20.59 14.89
C ASP A 170 16.24 -19.53 15.80
N TRP A 171 15.89 -18.26 15.52
CA TRP A 171 16.38 -17.09 16.22
C TRP A 171 15.42 -16.65 17.32
N GLY A 172 16.01 -16.15 18.42
CA GLY A 172 15.28 -15.57 19.53
C GLY A 172 14.97 -14.08 19.35
N MET A 173 14.36 -13.50 20.37
CA MET A 173 13.98 -12.08 20.37
C MET A 173 15.19 -11.14 20.16
N THR A 174 16.34 -11.50 20.73
CA THR A 174 17.58 -10.70 20.67
C THR A 174 18.09 -10.54 19.24
N GLU A 175 17.96 -11.59 18.42
CA GLU A 175 18.36 -11.58 17.02
C GLU A 175 17.29 -10.97 16.12
N LEU A 176 15.99 -11.22 16.41
CA LEU A 176 14.88 -10.79 15.55
C LEU A 176 14.54 -9.31 15.70
N LEU A 177 14.62 -8.73 16.90
CA LEU A 177 14.23 -7.33 17.12
C LEU A 177 15.06 -6.33 16.29
N PRO A 178 16.40 -6.48 16.16
CA PRO A 178 17.18 -5.65 15.24
C PRO A 178 16.69 -5.73 13.79
N ILE A 179 16.32 -6.93 13.31
CA ILE A 179 15.81 -7.10 11.95
C ILE A 179 14.46 -6.37 11.77
N VAL A 180 13.57 -6.39 12.77
CA VAL A 180 12.30 -5.63 12.73
C VAL A 180 12.57 -4.13 12.54
N LEU A 181 13.53 -3.56 13.26
CA LEU A 181 13.88 -2.15 13.12
C LEU A 181 14.56 -1.84 11.78
N GLU A 182 15.41 -2.75 11.30
CA GLU A 182 16.07 -2.65 10.00
C GLU A 182 15.06 -2.70 8.83
N VAL A 183 13.93 -3.41 8.98
CA VAL A 183 12.81 -3.29 8.01
C VAL A 183 12.39 -1.84 7.85
N GLY A 184 12.27 -1.10 8.94
CA GLY A 184 11.88 0.31 8.92
C GLY A 184 12.92 1.19 8.21
N GLU A 185 14.20 0.97 8.50
CA GLU A 185 15.33 1.68 7.87
C GLU A 185 15.33 1.47 6.35
N VAL A 186 15.34 0.21 5.95
CA VAL A 186 15.47 -0.13 4.53
C VAL A 186 14.19 0.24 3.76
N ASN A 187 13.01 0.15 4.40
CA ASN A 187 11.79 0.63 3.77
C ASN A 187 11.79 2.14 3.53
N PHE A 188 12.45 2.92 4.40
CA PHE A 188 12.63 4.35 4.15
C PHE A 188 13.43 4.60 2.86
N LYS A 189 14.55 3.90 2.67
CA LYS A 189 15.36 3.93 1.43
C LYS A 189 14.56 3.47 0.22
N CYS A 190 13.75 2.43 0.39
CA CYS A 190 12.90 1.89 -0.68
C CYS A 190 11.82 2.90 -1.12
N MET A 191 11.17 3.59 -0.18
CA MET A 191 10.22 4.66 -0.49
C MET A 191 10.91 5.86 -1.17
N GLU A 192 12.11 6.23 -0.73
CA GLU A 192 12.94 7.26 -1.37
C GLU A 192 13.26 6.90 -2.82
N MET A 193 13.66 5.66 -3.07
CA MET A 193 13.91 5.14 -4.42
C MET A 193 12.66 5.22 -5.30
N LEU A 194 11.48 4.86 -4.78
CA LEU A 194 10.23 4.94 -5.53
C LEU A 194 9.81 6.40 -5.78
N ASP A 195 9.94 7.29 -4.79
CA ASP A 195 9.70 8.73 -4.98
C ASP A 195 10.58 9.30 -6.09
N LYS A 196 11.88 8.96 -6.07
CA LYS A 196 12.82 9.34 -7.11
C LYS A 196 12.41 8.78 -8.48
N ALA A 197 12.07 7.49 -8.56
CA ALA A 197 11.64 6.85 -9.80
C ALA A 197 10.41 7.54 -10.40
N ASN A 198 9.40 7.83 -9.58
CA ASN A 198 8.18 8.50 -10.01
C ASN A 198 8.45 9.96 -10.43
N THR A 199 9.20 10.73 -9.63
CA THR A 199 9.42 12.16 -9.90
C THR A 199 10.37 12.40 -11.06
N GLU A 200 11.39 11.57 -11.27
CA GLU A 200 12.25 11.65 -12.45
C GLU A 200 11.53 11.22 -13.74
N THR A 201 10.58 10.27 -13.64
CA THR A 201 9.84 9.77 -14.80
C THR A 201 8.64 10.65 -15.17
N TYR A 202 7.90 11.15 -14.18
CA TYR A 202 6.62 11.83 -14.39
C TYR A 202 6.62 13.31 -13.98
N GLY A 203 7.71 13.81 -13.42
CA GLY A 203 7.85 15.16 -12.88
C GLY A 203 7.33 15.26 -11.44
N ASN A 204 7.68 16.37 -10.78
CA ASN A 204 7.22 16.60 -9.40
C ASN A 204 5.71 16.85 -9.34
N PRO A 205 4.97 16.15 -8.48
CA PRO A 205 3.54 16.39 -8.29
C PRO A 205 3.27 17.82 -7.84
N SER A 206 2.19 18.39 -8.36
CA SER A 206 1.70 19.71 -7.95
C SER A 206 0.21 19.67 -7.68
N PRO A 207 -0.30 20.48 -6.73
CA PRO A 207 -1.70 20.46 -6.36
C PRO A 207 -2.64 20.64 -7.54
N VAL A 208 -3.64 19.77 -7.65
CA VAL A 208 -4.64 19.78 -8.71
C VAL A 208 -6.01 19.40 -8.17
N LYS A 209 -7.04 20.11 -8.62
CA LYS A 209 -8.43 19.77 -8.35
C LYS A 209 -8.93 18.79 -9.41
N VAL A 210 -9.39 17.62 -8.97
CA VAL A 210 -9.83 16.50 -9.82
C VAL A 210 -11.35 16.38 -9.73
N PRO A 211 -12.06 16.45 -10.86
CA PRO A 211 -13.52 16.32 -10.87
C PRO A 211 -13.95 14.87 -10.62
N LEU A 212 -15.14 14.71 -10.03
CA LEU A 212 -15.83 13.43 -9.86
C LEU A 212 -16.97 13.26 -10.89
N MET A 213 -16.91 13.97 -11.98
CA MET A 213 -17.85 13.85 -13.11
C MET A 213 -17.27 12.91 -14.17
N VAL A 214 -18.10 12.02 -14.69
CA VAL A 214 -17.79 11.18 -15.84
C VAL A 214 -18.50 11.74 -17.07
N GLU A 215 -17.72 12.12 -18.08
CA GLU A 215 -18.22 12.61 -19.36
C GLU A 215 -18.88 11.45 -20.14
N LYS A 216 -19.87 11.77 -20.96
CA LYS A 216 -20.53 10.81 -21.86
C LYS A 216 -19.55 10.14 -22.82
N GLY A 217 -19.86 8.92 -23.23
CA GLY A 217 -19.07 8.15 -24.20
C GLY A 217 -18.16 7.10 -23.54
N PRO A 218 -17.38 6.38 -24.33
CA PRO A 218 -16.53 5.30 -23.85
C PRO A 218 -15.49 5.78 -22.84
N PHE A 219 -15.28 5.00 -21.78
CA PHE A 219 -14.27 5.29 -20.80
C PHE A 219 -13.72 4.01 -20.14
N ILE A 220 -12.58 4.13 -19.49
CA ILE A 220 -11.92 3.07 -18.71
C ILE A 220 -11.70 3.60 -17.29
N VAL A 221 -11.96 2.76 -16.29
CA VAL A 221 -11.56 3.02 -14.90
C VAL A 221 -10.31 2.21 -14.61
N ILE A 222 -9.23 2.90 -14.16
CA ILE A 222 -7.98 2.28 -13.74
C ILE A 222 -7.80 2.44 -12.24
N THR A 223 -7.47 1.36 -11.54
CA THR A 223 -7.32 1.31 -10.08
C THR A 223 -6.04 0.58 -9.69
N GLY A 224 -5.54 0.85 -8.50
CA GLY A 224 -4.28 0.34 -7.99
C GLY A 224 -3.25 1.45 -7.79
N HIS A 225 -1.96 1.15 -8.00
CA HIS A 225 -0.87 2.06 -7.66
C HIS A 225 0.09 2.32 -8.82
N ASP A 226 0.12 1.45 -9.86
CA ASP A 226 1.16 1.46 -10.87
C ASP A 226 0.97 2.59 -11.89
N LEU A 227 1.87 3.58 -11.84
CA LEU A 227 1.84 4.74 -12.74
C LEU A 227 2.36 4.38 -14.15
N TYR A 228 3.18 3.31 -14.27
CA TYR A 228 3.66 2.84 -15.55
C TYR A 228 2.51 2.27 -16.39
N ASP A 229 1.68 1.42 -15.79
CA ASP A 229 0.49 0.89 -16.46
C ASP A 229 -0.48 1.98 -16.89
N LEU A 230 -0.70 2.98 -16.04
CA LEU A 230 -1.52 4.14 -16.42
C LEU A 230 -0.90 4.88 -17.62
N LYS A 231 0.42 5.10 -17.60
CA LYS A 231 1.11 5.76 -18.70
C LYS A 231 0.97 4.99 -20.02
N GLN A 232 1.17 3.66 -20.00
CA GLN A 232 0.99 2.80 -21.16
C GLN A 232 -0.46 2.82 -21.67
N LEU A 233 -1.45 2.80 -20.75
CA LEU A 233 -2.85 2.89 -21.12
C LEU A 233 -3.17 4.25 -21.77
N LEU A 234 -2.66 5.35 -21.22
CA LEU A 234 -2.85 6.69 -21.79
C LEU A 234 -2.25 6.82 -23.20
N GLU A 235 -1.07 6.24 -23.45
CA GLU A 235 -0.49 6.22 -24.78
C GLU A 235 -1.34 5.40 -25.78
N GLN A 236 -1.82 4.23 -25.37
CA GLN A 236 -2.59 3.34 -26.24
C GLN A 236 -4.02 3.83 -26.49
N THR A 237 -4.57 4.67 -25.60
CA THR A 237 -5.92 5.24 -25.75
C THR A 237 -5.93 6.62 -26.40
N LYS A 238 -4.77 7.20 -26.66
CA LYS A 238 -4.64 8.49 -27.32
C LYS A 238 -5.38 8.50 -28.66
N ASP A 239 -6.17 9.55 -28.87
CA ASP A 239 -6.96 9.80 -30.08
C ASP A 239 -8.01 8.70 -30.43
N LYS A 240 -8.35 7.82 -29.48
CA LYS A 240 -9.36 6.77 -29.65
C LYS A 240 -10.77 7.16 -29.18
N GLY A 241 -10.96 8.36 -28.68
CA GLY A 241 -12.25 8.82 -28.14
C GLY A 241 -12.67 8.13 -26.84
N ILE A 242 -11.69 7.63 -26.07
CA ILE A 242 -11.90 6.96 -24.79
C ILE A 242 -11.33 7.84 -23.68
N ASN A 243 -12.13 8.14 -22.67
CA ASN A 243 -11.70 8.85 -21.47
C ASN A 243 -11.17 7.88 -20.41
N ILE A 244 -10.20 8.32 -19.62
CA ILE A 244 -9.61 7.54 -18.51
C ILE A 244 -9.97 8.22 -17.20
N TYR A 245 -10.46 7.42 -16.25
CA TYR A 245 -10.76 7.83 -14.88
C TYR A 245 -9.96 6.98 -13.90
N THR A 246 -9.36 7.64 -12.92
CA THR A 246 -8.66 6.96 -11.84
C THR A 246 -9.65 6.51 -10.76
N HIS A 247 -9.24 5.52 -9.96
CA HIS A 247 -9.96 5.06 -8.78
C HIS A 247 -8.96 4.71 -7.67
N GLY A 248 -9.35 4.91 -6.42
CA GLY A 248 -8.53 4.52 -5.27
C GLY A 248 -7.16 5.21 -5.26
N GLU A 249 -6.10 4.43 -5.11
CA GLU A 249 -4.72 4.93 -5.02
C GLU A 249 -4.15 5.45 -6.35
N MET A 250 -4.91 5.36 -7.45
CA MET A 250 -4.51 5.98 -8.71
C MET A 250 -4.83 7.50 -8.78
N LEU A 251 -5.65 8.03 -7.89
CA LEU A 251 -6.00 9.46 -7.85
C LEU A 251 -4.76 10.41 -7.89
N PRO A 252 -3.68 10.17 -7.15
CA PRO A 252 -2.51 11.05 -7.17
C PRO A 252 -1.83 11.20 -8.54
N ALA A 253 -2.08 10.29 -9.47
CA ALA A 253 -1.55 10.37 -10.84
C ALA A 253 -1.89 11.68 -11.55
N HIS A 254 -3.04 12.29 -11.25
CA HIS A 254 -3.43 13.58 -11.80
C HIS A 254 -2.49 14.74 -11.43
N ALA A 255 -1.71 14.61 -10.37
CA ALA A 255 -0.77 15.64 -9.93
C ALA A 255 0.55 15.63 -10.71
N TYR A 256 0.90 14.52 -11.36
CA TYR A 256 2.16 14.40 -12.10
C TYR A 256 2.08 15.07 -13.47
N PRO A 257 2.98 16.00 -13.82
CA PRO A 257 2.93 16.75 -15.08
C PRO A 257 2.88 15.88 -16.33
N GLU A 258 3.71 14.84 -16.38
CA GLU A 258 3.83 13.95 -17.54
C GLU A 258 2.60 13.05 -17.76
N LEU A 259 1.79 12.82 -16.72
CA LEU A 259 0.52 12.10 -16.82
C LEU A 259 -0.64 13.07 -17.10
N ARG A 260 -0.67 14.21 -16.41
CA ARG A 260 -1.71 15.23 -16.57
C ARG A 260 -1.76 15.86 -17.96
N LYS A 261 -0.67 15.81 -18.73
CA LYS A 261 -0.65 16.33 -20.11
C LYS A 261 -1.58 15.60 -21.08
N TYR A 262 -2.05 14.41 -20.72
CA TYR A 262 -3.01 13.66 -21.55
C TYR A 262 -4.43 14.21 -21.34
N PRO A 263 -5.06 14.84 -22.37
CA PRO A 263 -6.35 15.53 -22.19
C PRO A 263 -7.52 14.58 -21.93
N HIS A 264 -7.34 13.27 -22.17
CA HIS A 264 -8.34 12.24 -21.89
C HIS A 264 -8.18 11.57 -20.51
N LEU A 265 -7.17 11.94 -19.72
CA LEU A 265 -7.16 11.68 -18.28
C LEU A 265 -8.05 12.72 -17.59
N LYS A 266 -9.33 12.37 -17.35
CA LYS A 266 -10.39 13.34 -17.07
C LYS A 266 -10.62 13.60 -15.59
N GLY A 267 -10.72 12.57 -14.79
CA GLY A 267 -11.13 12.71 -13.39
C GLY A 267 -10.98 11.43 -12.60
N ASN A 268 -11.57 11.43 -11.42
CA ASN A 268 -11.60 10.27 -10.54
C ASN A 268 -13.03 9.72 -10.44
N PHE A 269 -13.17 8.41 -10.57
CA PHE A 269 -14.41 7.68 -10.37
C PHE A 269 -14.38 6.94 -9.04
N GLY A 270 -15.44 7.05 -8.26
CA GLY A 270 -15.58 6.32 -7.00
C GLY A 270 -14.61 6.80 -5.91
N THR A 271 -14.38 5.93 -4.95
CA THR A 271 -13.64 6.23 -3.72
C THR A 271 -12.55 5.21 -3.45
N ALA A 272 -12.51 4.59 -2.26
CA ALA A 272 -11.49 3.64 -1.85
C ALA A 272 -11.90 2.18 -2.14
N TRP A 273 -10.92 1.28 -2.04
CA TRP A 273 -11.03 -0.15 -2.33
C TRP A 273 -12.24 -0.85 -1.67
N GLN A 274 -12.62 -0.45 -0.46
CA GLN A 274 -13.74 -1.07 0.26
C GLN A 274 -15.10 -0.83 -0.38
N ASN A 275 -15.23 0.15 -1.26
CA ASN A 275 -16.47 0.49 -1.95
C ASN A 275 -16.59 -0.09 -3.36
N GLN A 276 -15.53 -0.72 -3.90
CA GLN A 276 -15.47 -1.26 -5.26
C GLN A 276 -16.69 -2.07 -5.66
N GLN A 277 -17.12 -3.01 -4.80
CA GLN A 277 -18.25 -3.90 -5.12
C GLN A 277 -19.59 -3.18 -5.28
N LYS A 278 -19.72 -1.97 -4.74
CA LYS A 278 -20.89 -1.09 -4.92
C LYS A 278 -20.67 -0.14 -6.08
N GLU A 279 -19.50 0.46 -6.18
CA GLU A 279 -19.18 1.51 -7.16
C GLU A 279 -19.08 0.95 -8.59
N PHE A 280 -18.53 -0.26 -8.75
CA PHE A 280 -18.38 -0.91 -10.06
C PHE A 280 -19.64 -1.68 -10.51
N ALA A 281 -20.64 -1.84 -9.63
CA ALA A 281 -21.88 -2.52 -10.00
C ALA A 281 -22.57 -1.80 -11.17
N ASN A 282 -22.80 -2.54 -12.27
CA ASN A 282 -23.44 -2.05 -13.49
C ASN A 282 -22.74 -0.85 -14.17
N LEU A 283 -21.46 -0.62 -13.89
CA LEU A 283 -20.68 0.42 -14.55
C LEU A 283 -20.55 0.10 -16.04
N PRO A 284 -20.90 1.01 -16.98
CA PRO A 284 -20.80 0.75 -18.43
C PRO A 284 -19.36 1.00 -18.95
N ALA A 285 -18.35 0.46 -18.26
CA ALA A 285 -16.94 0.62 -18.58
C ALA A 285 -16.11 -0.56 -18.08
N PRO A 286 -14.99 -0.91 -18.72
CA PRO A 286 -14.03 -1.83 -18.16
C PRO A 286 -13.29 -1.23 -16.98
N ILE A 287 -12.87 -2.11 -16.07
CA ILE A 287 -12.09 -1.78 -14.88
C ILE A 287 -10.74 -2.51 -14.97
N LEU A 288 -9.64 -1.77 -14.99
CA LEU A 288 -8.28 -2.30 -15.01
C LEU A 288 -7.66 -2.20 -13.61
N PHE A 289 -7.35 -3.35 -13.02
CA PHE A 289 -6.62 -3.45 -11.76
C PHE A 289 -5.12 -3.62 -12.04
N THR A 290 -4.32 -2.68 -11.60
CA THR A 290 -2.87 -2.72 -11.75
C THR A 290 -2.18 -3.36 -10.56
N THR A 291 -2.72 -3.16 -9.36
CA THR A 291 -2.20 -3.72 -8.09
C THR A 291 -3.34 -3.95 -7.10
N ASN A 292 -3.00 -4.16 -5.82
CA ASN A 292 -3.98 -4.22 -4.74
C ASN A 292 -4.67 -2.84 -4.54
N CYS A 293 -5.81 -2.75 -3.96
CA CYS A 293 -6.58 -3.87 -3.40
C CYS A 293 -7.66 -4.29 -4.38
N LEU A 294 -7.65 -5.55 -4.79
CA LEU A 294 -8.73 -6.11 -5.57
C LEU A 294 -9.75 -6.77 -4.63
N MET A 295 -10.97 -6.23 -4.56
CA MET A 295 -12.09 -6.92 -3.91
C MET A 295 -12.64 -7.98 -4.87
N PRO A 296 -13.00 -9.19 -4.39
CA PRO A 296 -13.56 -10.22 -5.26
C PRO A 296 -14.69 -9.65 -6.13
N PRO A 297 -14.53 -9.67 -7.47
CA PRO A 297 -15.52 -9.07 -8.37
C PRO A 297 -16.86 -9.79 -8.30
N LYS A 298 -17.94 -9.01 -8.33
CA LYS A 298 -19.31 -9.53 -8.39
C LYS A 298 -19.75 -9.78 -9.83
N ASP A 299 -20.70 -10.67 -10.03
CA ASP A 299 -21.25 -11.03 -11.35
C ASP A 299 -21.78 -9.81 -12.11
N SER A 300 -22.22 -8.75 -11.41
CA SER A 300 -22.72 -7.51 -12.00
C SER A 300 -21.67 -6.71 -12.79
N TYR A 301 -20.36 -7.03 -12.65
CA TYR A 301 -19.29 -6.33 -13.35
C TYR A 301 -18.05 -7.19 -13.66
N LYS A 302 -18.01 -8.47 -13.23
CA LYS A 302 -16.87 -9.38 -13.41
C LYS A 302 -16.43 -9.51 -14.88
N ASP A 303 -17.39 -9.49 -15.81
CA ASP A 303 -17.19 -9.65 -17.26
C ASP A 303 -16.41 -8.49 -17.91
N ARG A 304 -16.17 -7.40 -17.18
CA ARG A 304 -15.46 -6.21 -17.64
C ARG A 304 -14.28 -5.84 -16.77
N VAL A 305 -13.85 -6.75 -15.89
CA VAL A 305 -12.64 -6.59 -15.07
C VAL A 305 -11.44 -7.16 -15.81
N PHE A 306 -10.33 -6.44 -15.73
CA PHE A 306 -9.02 -6.83 -16.24
C PHE A 306 -7.99 -6.65 -15.15
N THR A 307 -6.96 -7.48 -15.16
CA THR A 307 -5.83 -7.41 -14.22
C THR A 307 -4.51 -7.36 -14.96
N THR A 308 -3.48 -6.83 -14.32
CA THR A 308 -2.11 -6.83 -14.84
C THR A 308 -1.12 -7.03 -13.68
N GLU A 309 0.17 -7.11 -13.96
CA GLU A 309 1.24 -7.30 -12.98
C GLU A 309 1.06 -8.56 -12.10
N VAL A 310 1.15 -8.40 -10.78
CA VAL A 310 0.96 -9.50 -9.83
C VAL A 310 -0.49 -9.71 -9.42
N VAL A 311 -1.40 -8.82 -9.82
CA VAL A 311 -2.82 -8.94 -9.53
C VAL A 311 -3.44 -9.98 -10.43
N SER A 312 -4.13 -10.94 -9.85
CA SER A 312 -4.83 -11.97 -10.61
C SER A 312 -6.05 -12.50 -9.87
N TYR A 313 -7.09 -12.78 -10.65
CA TYR A 313 -8.31 -13.40 -10.14
C TYR A 313 -8.78 -14.47 -11.13
N PRO A 314 -9.34 -15.61 -10.66
CA PRO A 314 -9.80 -16.69 -11.55
C PRO A 314 -10.79 -16.18 -12.61
N GLU A 315 -10.65 -16.67 -13.85
CA GLU A 315 -11.54 -16.37 -14.98
C GLU A 315 -11.52 -14.91 -15.47
N ILE A 316 -10.67 -14.05 -14.92
CA ILE A 316 -10.50 -12.67 -15.38
C ILE A 316 -9.34 -12.57 -16.36
N VAL A 317 -9.53 -11.78 -17.41
CA VAL A 317 -8.48 -11.53 -18.42
C VAL A 317 -7.32 -10.79 -17.75
N HIS A 318 -6.13 -11.38 -17.88
CA HIS A 318 -4.89 -10.83 -17.38
C HIS A 318 -4.06 -10.27 -18.54
N ILE A 319 -3.65 -9.01 -18.41
CA ILE A 319 -2.77 -8.34 -19.36
C ILE A 319 -1.33 -8.71 -19.02
N GLY A 320 -0.60 -9.22 -20.00
CA GLY A 320 0.76 -9.70 -19.85
C GLY A 320 1.81 -8.59 -19.71
N GLU A 321 3.07 -9.02 -19.67
CA GLU A 321 4.23 -8.12 -19.57
C GLU A 321 4.41 -7.20 -20.78
N ASP A 322 3.85 -7.57 -21.93
CA ASP A 322 3.82 -6.76 -23.16
C ASP A 322 2.91 -5.52 -23.06
N LYS A 323 2.09 -5.46 -22.00
CA LYS A 323 1.18 -4.33 -21.74
C LYS A 323 0.27 -3.99 -22.92
N ASP A 324 -0.19 -5.01 -23.65
CA ASP A 324 -1.19 -4.82 -24.69
C ASP A 324 -2.59 -4.64 -24.07
N PHE A 325 -3.03 -3.38 -23.95
CA PHE A 325 -4.35 -3.03 -23.43
C PHE A 325 -5.47 -3.08 -24.48
N THR A 326 -5.21 -3.63 -25.67
CA THR A 326 -6.24 -3.79 -26.73
C THR A 326 -7.54 -4.42 -26.20
N PRO A 327 -7.52 -5.51 -25.38
CA PRO A 327 -8.77 -6.09 -24.88
C PRO A 327 -9.57 -5.14 -23.97
N VAL A 328 -8.89 -4.29 -23.20
CA VAL A 328 -9.54 -3.27 -22.33
C VAL A 328 -10.16 -2.16 -23.19
N ILE A 329 -9.43 -1.73 -24.21
CA ILE A 329 -9.85 -0.69 -25.17
C ILE A 329 -11.08 -1.14 -25.94
N GLU A 330 -11.06 -2.36 -26.51
CA GLU A 330 -12.18 -2.95 -27.24
C GLU A 330 -13.42 -3.07 -26.33
N LYS A 331 -13.25 -3.50 -25.09
CA LYS A 331 -14.35 -3.58 -24.11
C LYS A 331 -14.94 -2.22 -23.80
N ALA A 332 -14.12 -1.16 -23.72
CA ALA A 332 -14.62 0.21 -23.52
C ALA A 332 -15.47 0.70 -24.69
N LEU A 333 -15.03 0.42 -25.92
CA LEU A 333 -15.79 0.76 -27.13
C LEU A 333 -17.09 -0.06 -27.25
N GLU A 334 -17.05 -1.35 -26.90
CA GLU A 334 -18.22 -2.24 -26.86
C GLU A 334 -19.30 -1.72 -25.89
N LEU A 335 -18.90 -1.34 -24.67
CA LEU A 335 -19.81 -0.87 -23.62
C LEU A 335 -20.34 0.54 -23.88
N GLY A 336 -19.59 1.38 -24.60
CA GLY A 336 -20.01 2.70 -25.05
C GLY A 336 -20.13 3.79 -23.97
N GLY A 337 -19.99 3.45 -22.70
CA GLY A 337 -20.03 4.41 -21.58
C GLY A 337 -21.42 4.96 -21.27
N PHE A 338 -21.46 6.10 -20.57
CA PHE A 338 -22.72 6.79 -20.25
C PHE A 338 -23.26 7.57 -21.46
N ALA A 339 -24.57 7.65 -21.58
CA ALA A 339 -25.26 8.39 -22.66
C ALA A 339 -25.17 9.92 -22.49
N GLU A 340 -24.96 10.39 -21.25
CA GLU A 340 -24.83 11.80 -20.88
C GLU A 340 -23.77 11.97 -19.78
N ASP A 341 -23.30 13.20 -19.59
CA ASP A 341 -22.36 13.53 -18.52
C ASP A 341 -23.02 13.23 -17.16
N THR A 342 -22.33 12.45 -16.33
CA THR A 342 -22.86 11.95 -15.06
C THR A 342 -22.03 12.45 -13.90
N GLN A 343 -22.64 13.25 -13.01
CA GLN A 343 -21.97 13.74 -11.80
C GLN A 343 -22.03 12.71 -10.69
N PHE A 344 -20.87 12.33 -10.18
CA PHE A 344 -20.70 11.55 -8.96
C PHE A 344 -20.26 12.45 -7.81
N THR A 345 -20.37 11.95 -6.59
CA THR A 345 -19.94 12.64 -5.37
C THR A 345 -19.06 11.74 -4.52
N GLY A 346 -18.18 12.35 -3.74
CA GLY A 346 -17.51 11.68 -2.65
C GLY A 346 -18.47 11.28 -1.52
N ILE A 347 -17.94 10.67 -0.49
CA ILE A 347 -18.73 10.15 0.66
C ILE A 347 -19.50 11.26 1.37
N ASN A 348 -18.97 12.48 1.39
CA ASN A 348 -19.56 13.63 2.06
C ASN A 348 -20.33 14.59 1.12
N GLY A 349 -20.50 14.20 -0.14
CA GLY A 349 -21.27 14.96 -1.13
C GLY A 349 -20.45 15.94 -1.98
N GLY A 350 -19.14 16.01 -1.81
CA GLY A 350 -18.26 16.82 -2.66
C GLY A 350 -18.21 16.31 -4.09
N THR A 351 -18.10 17.22 -5.07
CA THR A 351 -18.09 16.91 -6.51
C THR A 351 -16.68 16.92 -7.12
N SER A 352 -15.68 17.17 -6.29
CA SER A 352 -14.27 17.18 -6.67
C SER A 352 -13.40 16.90 -5.46
N VAL A 353 -12.18 16.44 -5.70
CA VAL A 353 -11.14 16.22 -4.69
C VAL A 353 -9.86 16.93 -5.11
N THR A 354 -8.96 17.21 -4.16
CA THR A 354 -7.67 17.84 -4.47
C THR A 354 -6.56 16.89 -4.02
N THR A 355 -5.54 16.71 -4.86
CA THR A 355 -4.35 15.89 -4.59
C THR A 355 -3.09 16.59 -5.05
N GLY A 356 -1.89 16.06 -4.71
CA GLY A 356 -0.61 16.55 -5.23
C GLY A 356 0.19 17.43 -4.28
N PHE A 357 -0.12 17.44 -2.99
CA PHE A 357 0.67 18.12 -1.97
C PHE A 357 1.90 17.27 -1.55
N SER A 358 2.75 16.93 -2.53
CA SER A 358 4.02 16.23 -2.27
C SER A 358 4.98 17.09 -1.45
N HIS A 359 6.09 16.50 -0.98
CA HIS A 359 7.12 17.27 -0.27
C HIS A 359 7.62 18.45 -1.09
N SER A 360 7.82 18.30 -2.41
CA SER A 360 8.25 19.40 -3.28
C SER A 360 7.24 20.56 -3.32
N ALA A 361 5.94 20.24 -3.36
CA ALA A 361 4.89 21.25 -3.36
C ALA A 361 4.77 21.96 -2.00
N VAL A 362 4.78 21.21 -0.89
CA VAL A 362 4.66 21.79 0.47
C VAL A 362 5.91 22.59 0.85
N LEU A 363 7.11 22.08 0.55
CA LEU A 363 8.36 22.79 0.81
C LEU A 363 8.53 24.03 -0.09
N GLY A 364 7.93 24.04 -1.28
CA GLY A 364 7.86 25.20 -2.15
C GLY A 364 7.11 26.40 -1.54
N VAL A 365 6.28 26.16 -0.51
CA VAL A 365 5.55 27.20 0.25
C VAL A 365 5.91 27.19 1.74
N ALA A 366 7.09 26.64 2.08
CA ALA A 366 7.52 26.44 3.48
C ALA A 366 7.50 27.75 4.29
N ASP A 367 7.95 28.87 3.72
CA ASP A 367 7.93 30.16 4.40
C ASP A 367 6.50 30.54 4.83
N THR A 368 5.51 30.35 3.96
CA THR A 368 4.10 30.61 4.30
C THR A 368 3.60 29.71 5.43
N VAL A 369 3.99 28.44 5.42
CA VAL A 369 3.64 27.49 6.50
C VAL A 369 4.30 27.89 7.81
N ILE A 370 5.60 28.20 7.78
CA ILE A 370 6.38 28.61 8.95
C ILE A 370 5.81 29.89 9.57
N ASP A 371 5.49 30.89 8.73
CA ASP A 371 4.89 32.16 9.18
C ASP A 371 3.50 31.95 9.79
N ALA A 372 2.68 31.06 9.20
CA ALA A 372 1.38 30.71 9.75
C ALA A 372 1.48 30.01 11.12
N VAL A 373 2.48 29.17 11.31
CA VAL A 373 2.75 28.54 12.63
C VAL A 373 3.27 29.58 13.63
N LYS A 374 4.25 30.40 13.25
CA LYS A 374 4.81 31.44 14.14
C LYS A 374 3.80 32.50 14.55
N SER A 375 2.86 32.85 13.68
CA SER A 375 1.77 33.78 14.00
C SER A 375 0.63 33.15 14.81
N GLY A 376 0.64 31.84 15.00
CA GLY A 376 -0.45 31.10 15.66
C GLY A 376 -1.68 30.88 14.76
N ALA A 377 -1.62 31.20 13.47
CA ALA A 377 -2.69 30.92 12.53
C ALA A 377 -2.86 29.40 12.32
N ILE A 378 -1.76 28.65 12.35
CA ILE A 378 -1.76 27.17 12.41
C ILE A 378 -1.25 26.77 13.79
N ARG A 379 -2.14 26.18 14.58
CA ARG A 379 -1.82 25.69 15.92
C ARG A 379 -1.29 24.26 15.89
N HIS A 380 -1.82 23.43 14.99
CA HIS A 380 -1.49 22.00 14.96
C HIS A 380 -1.68 21.40 13.56
N PHE A 381 -0.87 20.40 13.26
CA PHE A 381 -1.01 19.52 12.10
C PHE A 381 -1.47 18.14 12.55
N PHE A 382 -2.38 17.54 11.80
CA PHE A 382 -2.76 16.15 11.96
C PHE A 382 -2.41 15.38 10.68
N LEU A 383 -1.58 14.36 10.77
CA LEU A 383 -1.45 13.38 9.70
C LEU A 383 -2.54 12.32 9.89
N VAL A 384 -3.63 12.46 9.16
CA VAL A 384 -4.77 11.53 9.18
C VAL A 384 -4.74 10.71 7.90
N GLY A 385 -4.26 9.47 7.96
CA GLY A 385 -4.03 8.70 6.75
C GLY A 385 -3.88 7.20 6.98
N GLY A 386 -3.64 6.49 5.89
CA GLY A 386 -3.48 5.04 5.86
C GLY A 386 -4.55 4.34 5.04
N CYS A 387 -4.69 3.03 5.22
CA CYS A 387 -5.53 2.22 4.33
C CYS A 387 -7.01 2.19 4.70
N ASP A 388 -7.34 2.33 5.97
CA ASP A 388 -8.67 2.10 6.55
C ASP A 388 -9.28 0.73 6.19
N GLY A 389 -10.44 0.40 6.70
CA GLY A 389 -11.08 -0.91 6.51
C GLY A 389 -12.53 -0.82 6.05
N ALA A 390 -13.09 -1.99 5.66
CA ALA A 390 -14.43 -2.10 5.10
C ALA A 390 -15.55 -2.34 6.13
N LYS A 391 -15.23 -2.59 7.40
CA LYS A 391 -16.25 -2.90 8.40
C LYS A 391 -17.27 -1.77 8.56
N PRO A 392 -18.58 -2.06 8.67
CA PRO A 392 -19.62 -1.05 8.89
C PRO A 392 -19.41 -0.22 10.17
N GLY A 393 -19.92 1.01 10.19
CA GLY A 393 -19.88 1.89 11.37
C GLY A 393 -18.53 2.60 11.60
N ARG A 394 -17.63 2.56 10.65
CA ARG A 394 -16.32 3.22 10.72
C ARG A 394 -16.40 4.62 10.13
N ASN A 395 -16.64 5.61 10.98
CA ASN A 395 -16.64 7.01 10.62
C ASN A 395 -15.68 7.85 11.47
N TYR A 396 -14.83 7.20 12.30
CA TYR A 396 -13.92 7.91 13.20
C TYR A 396 -13.10 8.97 12.47
N TYR A 397 -12.43 8.62 11.36
CA TYR A 397 -11.56 9.54 10.64
C TYR A 397 -12.33 10.70 9.99
N THR A 398 -13.54 10.45 9.48
CA THR A 398 -14.44 11.48 8.96
C THR A 398 -14.83 12.47 10.07
N GLU A 399 -15.27 11.96 11.20
CA GLU A 399 -15.71 12.78 12.34
C GLU A 399 -14.54 13.49 13.01
N PHE A 400 -13.36 12.87 13.07
CA PHE A 400 -12.14 13.52 13.54
C PHE A 400 -11.80 14.77 12.72
N VAL A 401 -11.82 14.66 11.39
CA VAL A 401 -11.53 15.78 10.49
C VAL A 401 -12.60 16.87 10.57
N LYS A 402 -13.88 16.49 10.66
CA LYS A 402 -14.98 17.47 10.83
C LYS A 402 -14.91 18.24 12.12
N GLN A 403 -14.46 17.61 13.21
CA GLN A 403 -14.34 18.20 14.53
C GLN A 403 -13.00 18.91 14.78
N ALA A 404 -12.01 18.70 13.89
CA ALA A 404 -10.72 19.36 13.99
C ALA A 404 -10.86 20.88 13.96
N PRO A 405 -10.29 21.62 14.95
CA PRO A 405 -10.42 23.07 15.04
C PRO A 405 -10.00 23.81 13.78
N ALA A 406 -10.56 25.01 13.56
CA ALA A 406 -10.34 25.79 12.36
C ALA A 406 -8.89 26.26 12.17
N ASP A 407 -8.10 26.27 13.23
CA ASP A 407 -6.67 26.60 13.27
C ASP A 407 -5.75 25.38 13.10
N THR A 408 -6.27 24.26 12.53
CA THR A 408 -5.51 23.04 12.30
C THR A 408 -5.49 22.67 10.82
N VAL A 409 -4.41 22.00 10.39
CA VAL A 409 -4.22 21.48 9.04
C VAL A 409 -4.23 19.95 9.08
N ILE A 410 -4.88 19.33 8.11
CA ILE A 410 -4.97 17.88 7.92
C ILE A 410 -4.07 17.50 6.75
N LEU A 411 -2.98 16.81 7.02
CA LEU A 411 -2.19 16.11 6.02
C LEU A 411 -2.78 14.72 5.84
N THR A 412 -2.91 14.25 4.62
CA THR A 412 -3.45 12.91 4.36
C THR A 412 -2.74 12.21 3.21
N LEU A 413 -2.84 10.89 3.16
CA LEU A 413 -2.32 10.05 2.10
C LEU A 413 -3.02 8.68 2.12
N ALA A 414 -2.82 7.88 1.08
CA ALA A 414 -3.38 6.55 0.93
C ALA A 414 -4.93 6.52 0.86
N CYS A 415 -5.54 5.33 0.88
CA CYS A 415 -7.00 5.17 0.71
C CYS A 415 -7.84 5.79 1.83
N GLY A 416 -7.29 5.98 3.04
CA GLY A 416 -7.98 6.59 4.17
C GLY A 416 -8.47 8.01 3.88
N LYS A 417 -7.80 8.74 2.98
CA LYS A 417 -8.21 10.08 2.53
C LYS A 417 -9.66 10.16 2.07
N TYR A 418 -10.17 9.12 1.43
CA TYR A 418 -11.54 9.10 0.88
C TYR A 418 -12.64 9.19 1.93
N ARG A 419 -12.31 9.09 3.21
CA ARG A 419 -13.25 9.34 4.29
C ARG A 419 -13.64 10.82 4.42
N PHE A 420 -12.80 11.73 3.89
CA PHE A 420 -12.98 13.16 4.13
C PHE A 420 -12.39 14.09 3.04
N ASN A 421 -11.68 13.57 2.01
CA ASN A 421 -11.01 14.42 1.03
C ASN A 421 -11.95 15.21 0.11
N ASP A 422 -13.23 14.88 0.12
CA ASP A 422 -14.30 15.61 -0.57
C ASP A 422 -14.99 16.68 0.31
N LEU A 423 -14.52 16.86 1.57
CA LEU A 423 -14.97 17.94 2.44
C LEU A 423 -14.29 19.26 2.08
N ASP A 424 -15.05 20.34 2.12
CA ASP A 424 -14.51 21.71 2.14
C ASP A 424 -14.51 22.21 3.59
N ILE A 425 -13.35 22.20 4.23
CA ILE A 425 -13.15 22.73 5.59
C ILE A 425 -12.42 24.06 5.61
N GLY A 426 -12.27 24.70 4.45
CA GLY A 426 -11.70 26.05 4.31
C GLY A 426 -10.19 26.08 4.13
N THR A 427 -9.61 27.28 4.31
CA THR A 427 -8.20 27.57 4.11
C THR A 427 -7.60 28.33 5.29
N ILE A 428 -6.28 28.23 5.48
CA ILE A 428 -5.49 29.04 6.41
C ILE A 428 -4.35 29.70 5.63
N GLY A 429 -4.26 31.03 5.65
CA GLY A 429 -3.19 31.75 4.93
C GLY A 429 -3.19 31.49 3.42
N GLY A 430 -4.34 31.16 2.83
CA GLY A 430 -4.47 30.79 1.42
C GLY A 430 -4.16 29.32 1.11
N LEU A 431 -3.71 28.55 2.10
CA LEU A 431 -3.46 27.11 1.96
C LEU A 431 -4.73 26.31 2.35
N PRO A 432 -5.10 25.26 1.60
CA PRO A 432 -6.22 24.42 1.98
C PRO A 432 -5.90 23.69 3.30
N ARG A 433 -6.93 23.48 4.12
CA ARG A 433 -6.76 22.76 5.39
C ARG A 433 -6.67 21.24 5.22
N ILE A 434 -7.08 20.67 4.10
CA ILE A 434 -6.83 19.27 3.74
C ILE A 434 -5.81 19.25 2.61
N MET A 435 -4.69 18.55 2.84
CA MET A 435 -3.60 18.41 1.88
C MET A 435 -3.34 16.92 1.62
N ASP A 436 -3.80 16.42 0.48
CA ASP A 436 -3.51 15.04 0.04
C ASP A 436 -2.10 14.96 -0.55
N MET A 437 -1.22 14.26 0.14
CA MET A 437 0.19 14.11 -0.20
C MET A 437 0.45 13.03 -1.25
N GLY A 438 -0.50 12.11 -1.49
CA GLY A 438 -0.34 11.10 -2.53
C GLY A 438 -0.78 9.69 -2.14
N GLN A 439 -0.09 8.70 -2.71
CA GLN A 439 -0.27 7.28 -2.44
C GLN A 439 0.31 6.89 -1.07
N CYS A 440 0.19 5.61 -0.68
CA CYS A 440 0.75 5.14 0.58
C CYS A 440 2.28 5.27 0.66
N ASN A 441 3.02 5.05 -0.45
CA ASN A 441 4.47 5.27 -0.52
C ASN A 441 4.87 6.75 -0.33
N ASP A 442 3.94 7.70 -0.58
CA ASP A 442 4.17 9.12 -0.33
C ASP A 442 4.17 9.46 1.18
N ALA A 443 4.11 8.44 2.07
CA ALA A 443 4.57 8.58 3.44
C ALA A 443 6.02 9.12 3.52
N TYR A 444 6.84 8.84 2.50
CA TYR A 444 8.15 9.49 2.33
C TYR A 444 8.01 11.01 2.26
N SER A 445 7.09 11.53 1.46
CA SER A 445 6.81 12.98 1.39
C SER A 445 6.40 13.57 2.74
N ALA A 446 5.55 12.87 3.50
CA ALA A 446 5.13 13.33 4.82
C ALA A 446 6.31 13.40 5.81
N ILE A 447 7.18 12.39 5.79
CA ILE A 447 8.38 12.36 6.62
C ILE A 447 9.33 13.51 6.23
N ARG A 448 9.57 13.74 4.93
CA ARG A 448 10.43 14.83 4.43
C ARG A 448 9.92 16.20 4.86
N VAL A 449 8.61 16.43 4.80
CA VAL A 449 7.99 17.67 5.27
C VAL A 449 8.16 17.83 6.78
N ALA A 450 7.91 16.78 7.57
CA ALA A 450 8.08 16.83 9.02
C ALA A 450 9.52 17.13 9.42
N VAL A 451 10.51 16.47 8.80
CA VAL A 451 11.95 16.73 9.06
C VAL A 451 12.32 18.15 8.70
N ALA A 452 11.92 18.64 7.52
CA ALA A 452 12.23 20.01 7.09
C ALA A 452 11.61 21.07 7.99
N LEU A 453 10.40 20.85 8.48
CA LEU A 453 9.76 21.74 9.48
C LEU A 453 10.48 21.68 10.82
N ALA A 454 10.89 20.52 11.30
CA ALA A 454 11.66 20.37 12.53
C ALA A 454 12.99 21.16 12.44
N ASP A 455 13.72 21.02 11.33
CA ASP A 455 14.94 21.79 11.07
C ASP A 455 14.69 23.30 11.05
N ALA A 456 13.63 23.75 10.40
CA ALA A 456 13.26 25.17 10.32
C ALA A 456 12.87 25.78 11.67
N PHE A 457 12.32 24.99 12.57
CA PHE A 457 11.98 25.39 13.94
C PHE A 457 13.11 25.12 14.95
N GLY A 458 14.17 24.42 14.56
CA GLY A 458 15.29 24.06 15.44
C GLY A 458 14.90 23.08 16.55
N CYS A 459 14.01 22.15 16.26
CA CYS A 459 13.49 21.17 17.21
C CYS A 459 13.51 19.73 16.62
N GLY A 460 13.22 18.72 17.44
CA GLY A 460 13.01 17.36 16.96
C GLY A 460 11.61 17.18 16.35
N VAL A 461 11.44 16.16 15.49
CA VAL A 461 10.14 15.87 14.86
C VAL A 461 9.04 15.62 15.90
N ASN A 462 9.37 14.99 17.02
CA ASN A 462 8.41 14.74 18.11
C ASN A 462 8.03 15.99 18.93
N GLU A 463 8.72 17.11 18.72
CA GLU A 463 8.45 18.41 19.36
C GLU A 463 7.61 19.32 18.46
N LEU A 464 7.41 18.93 17.18
CA LEU A 464 6.51 19.63 16.29
C LEU A 464 5.05 19.56 16.78
N PRO A 465 4.23 20.59 16.51
CA PRO A 465 2.79 20.52 16.70
C PRO A 465 2.14 19.61 15.66
N LEU A 466 2.55 18.33 15.64
CA LEU A 466 2.15 17.31 14.68
C LEU A 466 1.74 16.05 15.42
N SER A 467 0.55 15.53 15.12
CA SER A 467 0.08 14.25 15.64
C SER A 467 -0.33 13.30 14.53
N MET A 468 -0.04 12.02 14.73
CA MET A 468 -0.30 10.97 13.76
C MET A 468 -1.54 10.17 14.15
N ILE A 469 -2.57 10.21 13.31
CA ILE A 469 -3.86 9.52 13.47
C ILE A 469 -3.96 8.52 12.31
N LEU A 470 -3.37 7.36 12.52
CA LEU A 470 -3.13 6.41 11.44
C LEU A 470 -4.17 5.30 11.40
N SER A 471 -4.52 4.89 10.19
CA SER A 471 -5.27 3.68 9.91
C SER A 471 -4.42 2.65 9.19
N TRP A 472 -4.66 1.38 9.45
CA TRP A 472 -3.99 0.31 8.74
C TRP A 472 -4.99 -0.71 8.19
N TYR A 473 -4.60 -1.40 7.14
CA TYR A 473 -5.37 -2.51 6.58
C TYR A 473 -4.46 -3.67 6.16
N GLU A 474 -3.39 -3.38 5.43
CA GLU A 474 -2.52 -4.40 4.84
C GLU A 474 -1.02 -4.07 5.02
N GLN A 475 -0.17 -4.84 4.40
CA GLN A 475 1.26 -4.94 4.68
C GLN A 475 2.05 -3.66 4.40
N LYS A 476 1.62 -2.83 3.43
CA LYS A 476 2.27 -1.54 3.19
C LYS A 476 2.13 -0.58 4.38
N ALA A 477 1.02 -0.65 5.11
CA ALA A 477 0.88 0.10 6.36
C ALA A 477 1.83 -0.42 7.46
N VAL A 478 2.14 -1.72 7.46
CA VAL A 478 3.10 -2.30 8.42
C VAL A 478 4.51 -1.78 8.16
N CYS A 479 5.01 -1.82 6.92
CA CYS A 479 6.36 -1.31 6.64
C CYS A 479 6.49 0.19 6.90
N ILE A 480 5.46 0.99 6.62
CA ILE A 480 5.44 2.43 6.96
C ILE A 480 5.50 2.63 8.47
N LEU A 481 4.70 1.89 9.25
CA LEU A 481 4.75 1.97 10.71
C LEU A 481 6.17 1.66 11.22
N LEU A 482 6.79 0.58 10.74
CA LEU A 482 8.15 0.23 11.12
C LEU A 482 9.17 1.33 10.75
N THR A 483 8.98 2.03 9.62
CA THR A 483 9.79 3.20 9.27
C THR A 483 9.62 4.33 10.28
N LEU A 484 8.40 4.63 10.71
CA LEU A 484 8.16 5.65 11.75
C LEU A 484 8.84 5.27 13.07
N LEU A 485 8.81 3.98 13.45
CA LEU A 485 9.48 3.49 14.66
C LEU A 485 11.00 3.59 14.53
N TYR A 486 11.59 3.20 13.39
CA TYR A 486 13.01 3.37 13.13
C TYR A 486 13.45 4.83 13.26
N LEU A 487 12.66 5.76 12.75
CA LEU A 487 12.91 7.21 12.85
C LEU A 487 12.64 7.78 14.25
N GLY A 488 12.23 6.95 15.21
CA GLY A 488 11.94 7.37 16.58
C GLY A 488 10.68 8.23 16.72
N ILE A 489 9.76 8.17 15.75
CA ILE A 489 8.49 8.90 15.81
C ILE A 489 7.59 8.30 16.89
N LYS A 490 7.01 9.16 17.71
CA LYS A 490 6.18 8.81 18.87
C LYS A 490 4.77 9.38 18.78
N ASN A 491 3.94 9.04 19.77
CA ASN A 491 2.58 9.58 19.94
C ASN A 491 1.65 9.25 18.76
N ILE A 492 1.67 7.99 18.31
CA ILE A 492 0.88 7.51 17.19
C ILE A 492 -0.46 6.95 17.72
N LYS A 493 -1.57 7.48 17.23
CA LYS A 493 -2.90 6.88 17.37
C LYS A 493 -3.14 5.93 16.20
N LEU A 494 -3.33 4.64 16.51
CA LEU A 494 -3.46 3.59 15.50
C LEU A 494 -4.84 2.95 15.54
N GLY A 495 -5.48 2.85 14.41
CA GLY A 495 -6.78 2.22 14.25
C GLY A 495 -6.98 1.55 12.88
N PRO A 496 -8.19 1.05 12.65
CA PRO A 496 -9.33 1.02 13.58
C PRO A 496 -9.26 -0.11 14.62
N SER A 497 -8.33 -1.04 14.48
CA SER A 497 -8.00 -2.07 15.48
C SER A 497 -6.48 -2.27 15.53
N LEU A 498 -5.98 -2.84 16.61
CA LEU A 498 -4.57 -3.24 16.68
C LEU A 498 -4.34 -4.51 15.85
N PRO A 499 -3.13 -4.69 15.28
CA PRO A 499 -2.81 -5.88 14.50
C PRO A 499 -2.89 -7.18 15.32
N ALA A 500 -3.59 -8.19 14.79
CA ALA A 500 -3.77 -9.49 15.44
C ALA A 500 -2.46 -10.28 15.63
N PHE A 501 -1.43 -9.94 14.90
CA PHE A 501 -0.11 -10.58 14.97
C PHE A 501 0.83 -9.94 16.01
N ILE A 502 0.42 -8.92 16.71
CA ILE A 502 1.20 -8.29 17.77
C ILE A 502 0.90 -9.00 19.10
N SER A 503 1.93 -9.60 19.71
CA SER A 503 1.82 -10.22 21.03
C SER A 503 1.68 -9.16 22.14
N PRO A 504 1.19 -9.54 23.32
CA PRO A 504 1.08 -8.59 24.46
C PRO A 504 2.43 -7.98 24.86
N ASN A 505 3.52 -8.76 24.83
CA ASN A 505 4.85 -8.25 25.20
C ASN A 505 5.40 -7.29 24.15
N VAL A 506 5.24 -7.61 22.85
CA VAL A 506 5.62 -6.70 21.76
C VAL A 506 4.76 -5.43 21.80
N LEU A 507 3.46 -5.54 22.10
CA LEU A 507 2.59 -4.36 22.28
C LEU A 507 3.06 -3.48 23.44
N SER A 508 3.40 -4.08 24.60
CA SER A 508 3.93 -3.34 25.75
C SER A 508 5.21 -2.57 25.36
N TYR A 509 6.12 -3.23 24.63
CA TYR A 509 7.33 -2.58 24.12
C TYR A 509 7.00 -1.37 23.23
N LEU A 510 6.03 -1.50 22.32
CA LEU A 510 5.61 -0.41 21.43
C LEU A 510 4.98 0.75 22.19
N VAL A 511 4.14 0.47 23.18
CA VAL A 511 3.52 1.49 24.03
C VAL A 511 4.58 2.22 24.86
N GLU A 512 5.47 1.50 25.53
CA GLU A 512 6.48 2.09 26.43
C GLU A 512 7.53 2.93 25.68
N ASN A 513 7.96 2.50 24.51
CA ASN A 513 9.04 3.17 23.78
C ASN A 513 8.56 4.23 22.78
N TYR A 514 7.36 4.05 22.20
CA TYR A 514 6.86 4.90 21.12
C TYR A 514 5.52 5.58 21.44
N ASN A 515 4.92 5.28 22.60
CA ASN A 515 3.61 5.81 22.99
C ASN A 515 2.53 5.58 21.90
N ILE A 516 2.49 4.35 21.34
CA ILE A 516 1.43 3.94 20.43
C ILE A 516 0.19 3.65 21.24
N ALA A 517 -0.94 4.23 20.85
CA ALA A 517 -2.23 4.02 21.49
C ALA A 517 -3.32 3.72 20.46
N PRO A 518 -4.34 2.92 20.79
CA PRO A 518 -5.50 2.78 19.93
C PRO A 518 -6.24 4.13 19.82
N ILE A 519 -6.97 4.30 18.71
CA ILE A 519 -7.96 5.39 18.62
C ILE A 519 -9.07 5.19 19.64
N SER A 520 -9.63 6.29 20.15
CA SER A 520 -10.79 6.33 21.05
C SER A 520 -12.01 6.92 20.34
N THR A 521 -12.61 7.96 20.87
CA THR A 521 -13.54 8.80 20.13
C THR A 521 -12.82 10.02 19.55
N PRO A 522 -13.28 10.58 18.41
CA PRO A 522 -12.67 11.79 17.85
C PRO A 522 -12.55 12.94 18.86
N GLU A 523 -13.58 13.14 19.66
CA GLU A 523 -13.64 14.19 20.67
C GLU A 523 -12.60 13.97 21.79
N GLU A 524 -12.50 12.75 22.31
CA GLU A 524 -11.52 12.40 23.35
C GLU A 524 -10.08 12.52 22.83
N ASP A 525 -9.83 12.04 21.62
CA ASP A 525 -8.50 12.10 21.04
C ASP A 525 -8.09 13.55 20.71
N LEU A 526 -8.99 14.36 20.13
CA LEU A 526 -8.73 15.80 19.92
C LEU A 526 -8.46 16.53 21.24
N LYS A 527 -9.24 16.25 22.27
CA LYS A 527 -9.03 16.84 23.60
C LYS A 527 -7.71 16.40 24.23
N ALA A 528 -7.35 15.12 24.09
CA ALA A 528 -6.09 14.61 24.64
C ALA A 528 -4.85 15.21 23.94
N ILE A 529 -4.96 15.55 22.66
CA ILE A 529 -3.87 16.10 21.87
C ILE A 529 -3.75 17.63 22.02
N LEU A 530 -4.87 18.32 22.03
CA LEU A 530 -4.88 19.79 21.97
C LEU A 530 -5.06 20.47 23.34
N GLY A 531 -5.46 19.74 24.36
CA GLY A 531 -5.71 20.24 25.73
C GLY A 531 -7.14 20.70 25.93
#